data_3a2845e2242e462f7bdc6291a95d153a
#
_entry.id   3a2845e2242e462f7bdc6291a95d153a
#
_cell.length_a   1.000
_cell.length_b   1.000
_cell.length_c   1.000
_cell.angle_alpha   90.00
_cell.angle_beta   90.00
_cell.angle_gamma   90.00
#
_symmetry.space_group_name_H-M   'P 1'
#
loop_
_entity.id
_entity.type
_entity.pdbx_description
1 polymer ?
#
loop_
_entity_poly.entity_id
_entity_poly.type
_entity_poly.pdbx_seq_one_letter_code
_entity_poly.pdbx_strand_id
1 'polypeptide(L)'
;VFKFHNEKKMLGGAGNVAANLTSLGVHCDFIGIIGKDEAGRSLSGLLSAVNVHSHLLRLADYPTIVKTRLIAGANHLTRVDQEEILPVITDLLPRYKRILTHAVKKADIVLISDYNKGLLTPVTTQMIIDICRQFGKQTIIDPKGTDYSKYIGATLVKPNLKEFSEATGCLYNPLAADFHEQI
;
A
#
# COMPACT_ATOMS: atom_id res chain seq x y z
N VAL A 1 30.07 16.84 -12.23
CA VAL A 1 30.11 15.37 -12.37
C VAL A 1 29.92 14.79 -10.97
N PHE A 2 28.90 13.94 -10.79
CA PHE A 2 28.68 13.23 -9.53
C PHE A 2 29.34 11.85 -9.65
N LYS A 3 30.08 11.45 -8.60
CA LYS A 3 30.62 10.10 -8.48
C LYS A 3 29.64 9.24 -7.74
N PHE A 4 29.25 8.11 -8.34
CA PHE A 4 28.44 7.10 -7.68
C PHE A 4 29.27 6.37 -6.63
N HIS A 5 28.80 6.31 -5.39
CA HIS A 5 29.51 5.67 -4.29
C HIS A 5 28.85 4.36 -3.88
N ASN A 6 27.55 4.38 -3.64
CA ASN A 6 26.81 3.19 -3.22
C ASN A 6 25.33 3.31 -3.57
N GLU A 7 24.66 2.17 -3.57
CA GLU A 7 23.22 2.04 -3.68
C GLU A 7 22.69 1.30 -2.45
N LYS A 8 21.59 1.80 -1.89
CA LYS A 8 20.86 1.14 -0.82
C LYS A 8 19.42 0.88 -1.28
N LYS A 9 19.05 -0.41 -1.34
CA LYS A 9 17.67 -0.82 -1.65
C LYS A 9 16.87 -0.92 -0.35
N MET A 10 15.67 -0.38 -0.35
CA MET A 10 14.79 -0.35 0.82
C MET A 10 13.36 -0.65 0.41
N LEU A 11 12.59 -1.24 1.33
CA LEU A 11 11.14 -1.34 1.17
C LEU A 11 10.51 0.05 1.17
N GLY A 12 9.58 0.28 0.24
CA GLY A 12 8.79 1.50 0.14
C GLY A 12 7.29 1.21 0.17
N GLY A 13 6.47 2.25 0.27
CA GLY A 13 5.02 2.11 0.25
C GLY A 13 4.51 1.08 1.24
N ALA A 14 3.60 0.23 0.82
CA ALA A 14 3.03 -0.83 1.64
C ALA A 14 4.08 -1.82 2.17
N GLY A 15 5.19 -2.06 1.43
CA GLY A 15 6.29 -2.90 1.92
C GLY A 15 6.99 -2.32 3.16
N ASN A 16 7.14 -0.99 3.24
CA ASN A 16 7.67 -0.33 4.42
C ASN A 16 6.70 -0.44 5.62
N VAL A 17 5.40 -0.35 5.37
CA VAL A 17 4.39 -0.57 6.43
C VAL A 17 4.51 -1.99 6.98
N ALA A 18 4.61 -3.00 6.11
CA ALA A 18 4.80 -4.39 6.52
C ALA A 18 6.07 -4.59 7.36
N ALA A 19 7.20 -3.97 6.95
CA ALA A 19 8.45 -4.03 7.71
C ALA A 19 8.32 -3.38 9.11
N ASN A 20 7.61 -2.26 9.21
CA ASN A 20 7.35 -1.64 10.51
C ASN A 20 6.50 -2.54 11.41
N LEU A 21 5.46 -3.17 10.87
CA LEU A 21 4.62 -4.10 11.64
C LEU A 21 5.44 -5.29 12.17
N THR A 22 6.27 -5.90 11.34
CA THR A 22 7.13 -7.02 11.80
C THR A 22 8.16 -6.57 12.82
N SER A 23 8.71 -5.36 12.71
CA SER A 23 9.64 -4.81 13.70
C SER A 23 8.98 -4.57 15.07
N LEU A 24 7.67 -4.40 15.10
CA LEU A 24 6.85 -4.32 16.32
C LEU A 24 6.38 -5.69 16.83
N GLY A 25 6.85 -6.78 16.24
CA GLY A 25 6.50 -8.15 16.63
C GLY A 25 5.18 -8.67 16.03
N VAL A 26 4.59 -7.96 15.08
CA VAL A 26 3.36 -8.40 14.40
C VAL A 26 3.70 -9.40 13.31
N HIS A 27 3.00 -10.53 13.25
CA HIS A 27 3.07 -11.44 12.10
C HIS A 27 2.35 -10.80 10.90
N CYS A 28 3.03 -10.66 9.77
CA CYS A 28 2.52 -9.94 8.62
C CYS A 28 2.48 -10.81 7.36
N ASP A 29 1.28 -11.06 6.82
CA ASP A 29 1.05 -11.55 5.48
C ASP A 29 0.89 -10.36 4.52
N PHE A 30 1.78 -10.25 3.54
CA PHE A 30 1.78 -9.16 2.57
C PHE A 30 1.29 -9.65 1.20
N ILE A 31 0.26 -9.00 0.66
CA ILE A 31 -0.29 -9.32 -0.67
C ILE A 31 -0.07 -8.13 -1.60
N GLY A 32 0.53 -8.38 -2.75
CA GLY A 32 0.81 -7.33 -3.73
C GLY A 32 1.06 -7.87 -5.13
N ILE A 33 1.24 -6.95 -6.07
CA ILE A 33 1.59 -7.25 -7.47
C ILE A 33 2.93 -6.61 -7.78
N ILE A 34 3.77 -7.35 -8.49
CA ILE A 34 5.09 -6.94 -8.94
C ILE A 34 5.33 -7.40 -10.39
N GLY A 35 6.33 -6.83 -11.01
CA GLY A 35 6.83 -7.28 -12.31
C GLY A 35 7.63 -8.59 -12.21
N LYS A 36 7.83 -9.23 -13.36
CA LYS A 36 8.81 -10.33 -13.53
C LYS A 36 10.20 -9.77 -13.82
N ASP A 37 10.66 -8.78 -13.07
CA ASP A 37 11.88 -8.03 -13.24
C ASP A 37 12.86 -8.18 -12.07
N GLU A 38 14.01 -7.52 -12.15
CA GLU A 38 15.02 -7.54 -11.08
C GLU A 38 14.52 -6.82 -9.82
N ALA A 39 13.81 -5.71 -9.99
CA ALA A 39 13.24 -4.96 -8.87
C ALA A 39 12.23 -5.80 -8.08
N GLY A 40 11.41 -6.60 -8.76
CA GLY A 40 10.47 -7.54 -8.12
C GLY A 40 11.19 -8.68 -7.39
N ARG A 41 12.32 -9.18 -7.91
CA ARG A 41 13.16 -10.15 -7.18
C ARG A 41 13.77 -9.52 -5.95
N SER A 42 14.31 -8.30 -6.08
CA SER A 42 14.88 -7.53 -4.96
C SER A 42 13.84 -7.27 -3.88
N LEU A 43 12.62 -6.85 -4.24
CA LEU A 43 11.51 -6.64 -3.30
C LEU A 43 11.16 -7.92 -2.53
N SER A 44 11.06 -9.06 -3.23
CA SER A 44 10.79 -10.35 -2.57
C SER A 44 11.87 -10.70 -1.53
N GLY A 45 13.14 -10.47 -1.86
CA GLY A 45 14.26 -10.69 -0.94
C GLY A 45 14.24 -9.77 0.27
N LEU A 46 13.93 -8.47 0.05
CA LEU A 46 13.81 -7.49 1.13
C LEU A 46 12.67 -7.82 2.10
N LEU A 47 11.50 -8.23 1.59
CA LEU A 47 10.37 -8.65 2.43
C LEU A 47 10.73 -9.88 3.28
N SER A 48 11.39 -10.87 2.66
CA SER A 48 11.85 -12.08 3.37
C SER A 48 12.89 -11.75 4.45
N ALA A 49 13.81 -10.83 4.17
CA ALA A 49 14.85 -10.40 5.11
C ALA A 49 14.30 -9.75 6.39
N VAL A 50 13.09 -9.21 6.35
CA VAL A 50 12.39 -8.61 7.50
C VAL A 50 11.25 -9.50 8.02
N ASN A 51 11.26 -10.80 7.69
CA ASN A 51 10.28 -11.80 8.15
C ASN A 51 8.82 -11.50 7.73
N VAL A 52 8.61 -10.78 6.63
CA VAL A 52 7.30 -10.60 6.03
C VAL A 52 6.97 -11.80 5.15
N HIS A 53 5.86 -12.48 5.44
CA HIS A 53 5.36 -13.56 4.59
C HIS A 53 4.62 -12.96 3.38
N SER A 54 5.20 -13.04 2.20
CA SER A 54 4.69 -12.34 1.02
C SER A 54 4.01 -13.25 0.00
N HIS A 55 2.84 -12.84 -0.48
CA HIS A 55 2.05 -13.46 -1.55
C HIS A 55 2.05 -12.55 -2.77
N LEU A 56 3.15 -12.55 -3.52
CA LEU A 56 3.35 -11.66 -4.65
C LEU A 56 2.85 -12.29 -5.95
N LEU A 57 1.89 -11.63 -6.60
CA LEU A 57 1.48 -11.92 -7.96
C LEU A 57 2.46 -11.24 -8.93
N ARG A 58 2.96 -12.00 -9.92
CA ARG A 58 3.98 -11.53 -10.86
C ARG A 58 3.40 -11.37 -12.25
N LEU A 59 3.53 -10.18 -12.82
CA LEU A 59 3.13 -9.84 -14.20
C LEU A 59 4.36 -9.73 -15.10
N ALA A 60 4.26 -10.21 -16.36
CA ALA A 60 5.36 -10.15 -17.30
C ALA A 60 5.58 -8.72 -17.81
N ASP A 61 4.47 -8.06 -18.17
CA ASP A 61 4.46 -6.77 -18.88
C ASP A 61 4.11 -5.59 -17.93
N TYR A 62 4.50 -5.70 -16.67
CA TYR A 62 4.30 -4.65 -15.67
C TYR A 62 5.61 -4.44 -14.91
N PRO A 63 6.16 -3.23 -14.89
CA PRO A 63 7.37 -2.93 -14.14
C PRO A 63 7.06 -2.87 -12.64
N THR A 64 7.93 -3.45 -11.84
CA THR A 64 7.87 -3.23 -10.40
C THR A 64 8.15 -1.75 -10.09
N ILE A 65 7.31 -1.13 -9.27
CA ILE A 65 7.44 0.28 -8.90
C ILE A 65 8.75 0.50 -8.14
N VAL A 66 9.58 1.40 -8.65
CA VAL A 66 10.85 1.80 -8.04
C VAL A 66 10.92 3.32 -7.93
N LYS A 67 11.31 3.82 -6.78
CA LYS A 67 11.52 5.26 -6.53
C LYS A 67 12.97 5.49 -6.11
N THR A 68 13.79 5.93 -7.06
CA THR A 68 15.22 6.17 -6.86
C THR A 68 15.46 7.58 -6.39
N ARG A 69 16.08 7.73 -5.22
CA ARG A 69 16.48 9.04 -4.67
C ARG A 69 17.97 9.23 -4.86
N LEU A 70 18.35 10.28 -5.55
CA LEU A 70 19.74 10.70 -5.68
C LEU A 70 20.08 11.67 -4.55
N ILE A 71 21.08 11.28 -3.76
CA ILE A 71 21.51 12.03 -2.57
C ILE A 71 23.01 12.33 -2.70
N ALA A 72 23.39 13.59 -2.49
CA ALA A 72 24.80 14.02 -2.43
C ALA A 72 25.09 14.60 -1.05
N GLY A 73 25.91 13.89 -0.27
CA GLY A 73 26.11 14.21 1.13
C GLY A 73 24.80 14.14 1.92
N ALA A 74 24.37 15.24 2.52
CA ALA A 74 23.10 15.36 3.23
C ALA A 74 21.95 15.88 2.34
N ASN A 75 22.23 16.26 1.10
CA ASN A 75 21.26 16.93 0.24
C ASN A 75 20.56 15.95 -0.69
N HIS A 76 19.22 16.01 -0.70
CA HIS A 76 18.39 15.31 -1.65
C HIS A 76 18.39 16.07 -2.99
N LEU A 77 18.98 15.50 -4.04
CA LEU A 77 19.12 16.16 -5.34
C LEU A 77 17.86 16.04 -6.18
N THR A 78 17.41 14.79 -6.37
CA THR A 78 16.25 14.49 -7.19
C THR A 78 15.69 13.09 -6.88
N ARG A 79 14.50 12.83 -7.39
CA ARG A 79 13.88 11.50 -7.38
C ARG A 79 13.51 11.10 -8.80
N VAL A 80 13.84 9.89 -9.17
CA VAL A 80 13.44 9.26 -10.43
C VAL A 80 12.45 8.15 -10.08
N ASP A 81 11.24 8.26 -10.61
CA ASP A 81 10.16 7.30 -10.37
C ASP A 81 9.97 6.44 -11.63
N GLN A 82 10.18 5.13 -11.48
CA GLN A 82 9.80 4.12 -12.45
C GLN A 82 8.50 3.51 -11.95
N GLU A 83 7.39 3.94 -12.52
CA GLU A 83 6.07 3.48 -12.11
C GLU A 83 5.07 3.55 -13.25
N GLU A 84 4.19 2.56 -13.28
CA GLU A 84 3.05 2.51 -14.18
C GLU A 84 1.79 2.20 -13.38
N ILE A 85 0.64 2.64 -13.88
CA ILE A 85 -0.64 2.23 -13.30
C ILE A 85 -0.88 0.79 -13.73
N LEU A 86 -1.15 -0.07 -12.76
CA LEU A 86 -1.45 -1.47 -13.02
C LEU A 86 -2.64 -1.58 -13.99
N PRO A 87 -2.52 -2.32 -15.09
CA PRO A 87 -3.63 -2.56 -15.99
C PRO A 87 -4.73 -3.40 -15.30
N VAL A 88 -5.91 -3.44 -15.91
CA VAL A 88 -7.01 -4.26 -15.39
C VAL A 88 -6.57 -5.73 -15.34
N ILE A 89 -6.64 -6.33 -14.15
CA ILE A 89 -6.12 -7.68 -13.86
C ILE A 89 -7.20 -8.77 -13.90
N THR A 90 -8.12 -8.68 -14.85
CA THR A 90 -9.29 -9.58 -14.94
C THR A 90 -8.89 -11.05 -14.80
N ASP A 91 -7.87 -11.48 -15.52
CA ASP A 91 -7.40 -12.87 -15.55
C ASP A 91 -6.73 -13.30 -14.23
N LEU A 92 -6.17 -12.35 -13.46
CA LEU A 92 -5.56 -12.62 -12.17
C LEU A 92 -6.55 -12.53 -11.00
N LEU A 93 -7.70 -11.95 -11.21
CA LEU A 93 -8.68 -11.69 -10.16
C LEU A 93 -9.10 -12.95 -9.39
N PRO A 94 -9.37 -14.11 -10.03
CA PRO A 94 -9.70 -15.34 -9.30
C PRO A 94 -8.55 -15.81 -8.40
N ARG A 95 -7.30 -15.74 -8.89
CA ARG A 95 -6.11 -16.11 -8.10
C ARG A 95 -5.89 -15.12 -6.96
N TYR A 96 -6.03 -13.82 -7.22
CA TYR A 96 -5.93 -12.77 -6.20
C TYR A 96 -6.97 -12.99 -5.10
N LYS A 97 -8.24 -13.18 -5.47
CA LYS A 97 -9.33 -13.47 -4.53
C LYS A 97 -9.06 -14.71 -3.67
N ARG A 98 -8.53 -15.79 -4.26
CA ARG A 98 -8.20 -17.00 -3.51
C ARG A 98 -7.11 -16.77 -2.47
N ILE A 99 -6.02 -16.09 -2.84
CA ILE A 99 -4.92 -15.76 -1.93
C ILE A 99 -5.45 -14.87 -0.79
N LEU A 100 -6.18 -13.82 -1.14
CA LEU A 100 -6.77 -12.88 -0.19
C LEU A 100 -7.70 -13.61 0.80
N THR A 101 -8.63 -14.43 0.31
CA THR A 101 -9.55 -15.17 1.18
C THR A 101 -8.80 -16.09 2.15
N HIS A 102 -7.72 -16.73 1.70
CA HIS A 102 -6.91 -17.61 2.55
C HIS A 102 -6.19 -16.81 3.66
N ALA A 103 -5.60 -15.67 3.32
CA ALA A 103 -4.91 -14.82 4.26
C ALA A 103 -5.88 -14.17 5.27
N VAL A 104 -7.00 -13.61 4.78
CA VAL A 104 -8.01 -12.96 5.62
C VAL A 104 -8.59 -13.91 6.67
N LYS A 105 -8.83 -15.19 6.33
CA LYS A 105 -9.31 -16.16 7.32
C LYS A 105 -8.41 -16.29 8.53
N LYS A 106 -7.10 -16.16 8.35
CA LYS A 106 -6.09 -16.33 9.40
C LYS A 106 -5.73 -15.03 10.10
N ALA A 107 -5.96 -13.90 9.47
CA ALA A 107 -5.61 -12.58 10.01
C ALA A 107 -6.53 -12.19 11.17
N ASP A 108 -6.00 -11.42 12.10
CA ASP A 108 -6.79 -10.74 13.13
C ASP A 108 -7.39 -9.45 12.58
N ILE A 109 -6.62 -8.74 11.75
CA ILE A 109 -6.98 -7.47 11.13
C ILE A 109 -6.40 -7.37 9.72
N VAL A 110 -7.04 -6.59 8.85
CA VAL A 110 -6.56 -6.35 7.48
C VAL A 110 -6.26 -4.86 7.31
N LEU A 111 -5.02 -4.56 6.95
CA LEU A 111 -4.59 -3.21 6.60
C LEU A 111 -4.53 -3.06 5.08
N ILE A 112 -5.22 -2.07 4.55
CA ILE A 112 -5.23 -1.71 3.13
C ILE A 112 -4.45 -0.41 2.97
N SER A 113 -3.28 -0.47 2.32
CA SER A 113 -2.44 0.71 2.06
C SER A 113 -2.58 1.09 0.59
N ASP A 114 -3.35 2.13 0.32
CA ASP A 114 -3.64 2.58 -1.05
C ASP A 114 -2.64 3.64 -1.51
N TYR A 115 -2.03 3.39 -2.65
CA TYR A 115 -1.12 4.32 -3.34
C TYR A 115 -1.67 4.77 -4.70
N ASN A 116 -2.92 4.39 -5.01
CA ASN A 116 -3.58 4.69 -6.29
C ASN A 116 -2.75 4.23 -7.52
N LYS A 117 -2.24 2.99 -7.45
CA LYS A 117 -1.43 2.39 -8.52
C LYS A 117 -2.16 1.26 -9.27
N GLY A 118 -3.49 1.22 -9.20
CA GLY A 118 -4.35 0.35 -10.00
C GLY A 118 -4.73 -0.98 -9.37
N LEU A 119 -4.06 -1.47 -8.31
CA LEU A 119 -4.48 -2.69 -7.61
C LEU A 119 -5.79 -2.47 -6.84
N LEU A 120 -5.90 -1.35 -6.15
CA LEU A 120 -7.05 -1.00 -5.32
C LEU A 120 -8.05 -0.14 -6.11
N THR A 121 -8.68 -0.77 -7.09
CA THR A 121 -9.83 -0.20 -7.82
C THR A 121 -11.09 -0.28 -6.94
N PRO A 122 -12.19 0.43 -7.29
CA PRO A 122 -13.45 0.24 -6.57
C PRO A 122 -13.87 -1.22 -6.46
N VAL A 123 -13.73 -2.01 -7.53
CA VAL A 123 -14.10 -3.43 -7.56
C VAL A 123 -13.22 -4.27 -6.63
N THR A 124 -11.90 -4.13 -6.71
CA THR A 124 -10.98 -4.94 -5.88
C THR A 124 -11.01 -4.51 -4.42
N THR A 125 -11.18 -3.23 -4.14
CA THR A 125 -11.28 -2.72 -2.77
C THR A 125 -12.56 -3.23 -2.09
N GLN A 126 -13.71 -3.13 -2.77
CA GLN A 126 -14.96 -3.67 -2.24
C GLN A 126 -14.90 -5.18 -2.05
N MET A 127 -14.29 -5.91 -2.98
CA MET A 127 -14.06 -7.36 -2.83
C MET A 127 -13.25 -7.68 -1.56
N ILE A 128 -12.21 -6.90 -1.23
CA ILE A 128 -11.42 -7.08 0.01
C ILE A 128 -12.31 -6.85 1.24
N ILE A 129 -13.02 -5.72 1.26
CA ILE A 129 -13.91 -5.34 2.38
C ILE A 129 -15.00 -6.40 2.59
N ASP A 130 -15.62 -6.91 1.53
CA ASP A 130 -16.65 -7.94 1.60
C ASP A 130 -16.11 -9.26 2.14
N ILE A 131 -14.90 -9.67 1.71
CA ILE A 131 -14.25 -10.87 2.25
C ILE A 131 -13.95 -10.67 3.75
N CYS A 132 -13.43 -9.52 4.16
CA CYS A 132 -13.17 -9.23 5.56
C CYS A 132 -14.45 -9.29 6.38
N ARG A 133 -15.52 -8.67 5.90
CA ARG A 133 -16.84 -8.69 6.54
C ARG A 133 -17.40 -10.11 6.65
N GLN A 134 -17.27 -10.93 5.61
CA GLN A 134 -17.70 -12.33 5.61
C GLN A 134 -17.03 -13.16 6.71
N PHE A 135 -15.76 -12.86 7.04
CA PHE A 135 -15.00 -13.54 8.10
C PHE A 135 -14.93 -12.77 9.41
N GLY A 136 -15.73 -11.72 9.58
CA GLY A 136 -15.76 -10.91 10.81
C GLY A 136 -14.45 -10.19 11.11
N LYS A 137 -13.66 -9.85 10.07
CA LYS A 137 -12.36 -9.20 10.23
C LYS A 137 -12.49 -7.69 10.07
N GLN A 138 -11.81 -6.96 10.94
CA GLN A 138 -11.73 -5.50 10.84
C GLN A 138 -10.80 -5.08 9.69
N THR A 139 -11.14 -3.96 9.05
CA THR A 139 -10.33 -3.35 8.00
C THR A 139 -9.91 -1.95 8.40
N ILE A 140 -8.62 -1.66 8.27
CA ILE A 140 -8.06 -0.32 8.40
C ILE A 140 -7.53 0.10 7.03
N ILE A 141 -7.90 1.29 6.57
CA ILE A 141 -7.49 1.80 5.27
C ILE A 141 -6.65 3.05 5.44
N ASP A 142 -5.45 3.03 4.87
CA ASP A 142 -4.64 4.23 4.59
C ASP A 142 -4.98 4.69 3.17
N PRO A 143 -5.84 5.71 3.00
CA PRO A 143 -6.49 6.02 1.74
C PRO A 143 -5.60 6.82 0.80
N LYS A 144 -6.01 6.90 -0.49
CA LYS A 144 -5.44 7.80 -1.47
C LYS A 144 -6.50 8.39 -2.39
N GLY A 145 -6.31 9.68 -2.74
CA GLY A 145 -7.28 10.44 -3.55
C GLY A 145 -8.29 11.18 -2.68
N THR A 146 -9.31 11.72 -3.32
CA THR A 146 -10.36 12.53 -2.68
C THR A 146 -11.70 11.81 -2.63
N ASP A 147 -11.91 10.79 -3.47
CA ASP A 147 -13.11 9.97 -3.47
C ASP A 147 -12.91 8.72 -2.60
N TYR A 148 -13.59 8.69 -1.48
CA TYR A 148 -13.56 7.58 -0.53
C TYR A 148 -14.72 6.59 -0.70
N SER A 149 -15.55 6.74 -1.73
CA SER A 149 -16.69 5.86 -2.01
C SER A 149 -16.26 4.38 -2.13
N LYS A 150 -15.06 4.10 -2.69
CA LYS A 150 -14.50 2.76 -2.79
C LYS A 150 -14.16 2.10 -1.45
N TYR A 151 -14.15 2.85 -0.35
CA TYR A 151 -13.85 2.35 1.00
C TYR A 151 -15.09 2.14 1.88
N ILE A 152 -16.29 2.35 1.33
CA ILE A 152 -17.54 2.16 2.07
C ILE A 152 -17.59 0.75 2.66
N GLY A 153 -17.90 0.69 3.95
CA GLY A 153 -17.97 -0.57 4.71
C GLY A 153 -16.66 -1.02 5.35
N ALA A 154 -15.58 -0.26 5.21
CA ALA A 154 -14.37 -0.46 6.02
C ALA A 154 -14.64 -0.14 7.49
N THR A 155 -13.87 -0.75 8.41
CA THR A 155 -14.00 -0.47 9.85
C THR A 155 -13.43 0.89 10.20
N LEU A 156 -12.31 1.27 9.58
CA LEU A 156 -11.63 2.54 9.81
C LEU A 156 -10.95 3.01 8.53
N VAL A 157 -11.09 4.30 8.21
CA VAL A 157 -10.29 4.98 7.18
C VAL A 157 -9.46 6.05 7.88
N LYS A 158 -8.13 6.01 7.68
CA LYS A 158 -7.16 6.89 8.37
C LYS A 158 -6.41 7.76 7.34
N PRO A 159 -7.02 8.84 6.87
CA PRO A 159 -6.32 9.81 6.04
C PRO A 159 -5.25 10.57 6.85
N ASN A 160 -4.25 11.09 6.17
CA ASN A 160 -3.46 12.18 6.73
C ASN A 160 -4.23 13.50 6.63
N LEU A 161 -3.73 14.55 7.27
CA LEU A 161 -4.40 15.84 7.32
C LEU A 161 -4.70 16.44 5.94
N LYS A 162 -3.76 16.32 5.01
CA LYS A 162 -3.92 16.81 3.65
C LYS A 162 -5.02 16.02 2.91
N GLU A 163 -4.99 14.71 2.99
CA GLU A 163 -5.98 13.81 2.39
C GLU A 163 -7.38 14.06 2.97
N PHE A 164 -7.48 14.27 4.28
CA PHE A 164 -8.73 14.64 4.94
C PHE A 164 -9.27 15.97 4.40
N SER A 165 -8.46 17.01 4.39
CA SER A 165 -8.85 18.33 3.90
C SER A 165 -9.26 18.31 2.43
N GLU A 166 -8.54 17.55 1.58
CA GLU A 166 -8.85 17.41 0.16
C GLU A 166 -10.16 16.63 -0.06
N ALA A 167 -10.44 15.62 0.75
CA ALA A 167 -11.64 14.80 0.59
C ALA A 167 -12.91 15.46 1.14
N THR A 168 -12.80 16.22 2.22
CA THR A 168 -13.96 16.86 2.88
C THR A 168 -14.20 18.30 2.44
N GLY A 169 -13.19 18.95 1.83
CA GLY A 169 -13.21 20.40 1.58
C GLY A 169 -13.02 21.24 2.85
N CYS A 170 -12.79 20.61 4.01
CA CYS A 170 -12.61 21.27 5.29
C CYS A 170 -11.14 21.58 5.54
N LEU A 171 -10.83 22.83 5.91
CA LEU A 171 -9.51 23.16 6.43
C LEU A 171 -9.46 22.74 7.91
N TYR A 172 -8.64 21.73 8.20
CA TYR A 172 -8.42 21.31 9.57
C TYR A 172 -7.78 22.44 10.40
N ASN A 173 -8.48 22.87 11.42
CA ASN A 173 -7.94 23.82 12.41
C ASN A 173 -8.17 23.24 13.82
N PRO A 174 -7.14 22.71 14.47
CA PRO A 174 -7.28 22.12 15.80
C PRO A 174 -7.63 23.12 16.91
N LEU A 175 -7.54 24.43 16.59
CA LEU A 175 -7.88 25.53 17.49
C LEU A 175 -9.27 26.11 17.23
N ALA A 176 -10.00 25.60 16.23
CA ALA A 176 -11.35 26.03 15.97
C ALA A 176 -12.31 25.53 17.05
N ALA A 177 -13.24 26.38 17.48
CA ALA A 177 -14.21 26.03 18.52
C ALA A 177 -15.16 24.90 18.11
N ASP A 178 -15.36 24.71 16.81
CA ASP A 178 -16.21 23.70 16.17
C ASP A 178 -15.46 22.43 15.74
N PHE A 179 -14.24 22.24 16.20
CA PHE A 179 -13.38 21.12 15.82
C PHE A 179 -14.06 19.75 15.96
N HIS A 180 -14.83 19.54 17.03
CA HIS A 180 -15.52 18.29 17.28
C HIS A 180 -16.74 18.05 16.37
N GLU A 181 -17.26 19.08 15.69
CA GLU A 181 -18.37 18.98 14.76
C GLU A 181 -17.91 18.70 13.31
N GLN A 182 -16.59 18.85 13.06
CA GLN A 182 -15.99 18.64 11.73
C GLN A 182 -15.48 17.21 11.52
N ILE A 183 -15.51 16.35 12.54
CA ILE A 183 -15.08 14.95 12.54
C ILE A 183 -16.30 14.04 12.51
#